data_67f6bcb9ac6f810972fe550a3754d92d
#
_entry.id   67f6bcb9ac6f810972fe550a3754d92d
#
_cell.length_a   1.000
_cell.length_b   1.000
_cell.length_c   1.000
_cell.angle_alpha   90.00
_cell.angle_beta   90.00
_cell.angle_gamma   90.00
#
_symmetry.space_group_name_H-M   'P 1'
#
loop_
_entity.id
_entity.type
_entity.pdbx_description
1 polymer ?
#
loop_
_entity_poly.entity_id
_entity_poly.type
_entity_poly.pdbx_seq_one_letter_code
_entity_poly.pdbx_strand_id
1 'polypeptide(L)'
;MRSILTVFLFFYFINFAWAQAEYHTINVAGLGATTREYYLYVPNGADLNTPLIFVFHGYSGSASGIMDYSGFNELAEQHNFIACYPQGTIDDYGNPFFNVGYSFHTFSGVDDVEFIRVLRAHIIQEYHLTGYNTYSTGMSNGGDMSYLLACQASDIIRAVAPVAGCMMEWIYDSCNPEYPRPVFEMHGTDDYVTWWEGDYNDDGGWGNYMGVLPTFSFWATENSCMNFESSVLPDVNQSDGSYIISDMYTDGLGGNEVWLYKVINGGHDWPGSYGNMDINSSEEIINFFNLFKVLATIGDTDFNGQSNIADLLYISDQVIDQSTYSVTVSYTHLTLPTKRIV
;
A
#
# COMPACT_ATOMS: atom_id res chain seq x y z
N MET A 1 47.35 56.08 10.22
CA MET A 1 45.94 55.74 10.08
C MET A 1 45.82 54.37 9.49
N ARG A 2 45.49 53.34 10.26
CA ARG A 2 45.23 51.98 9.79
C ARG A 2 43.70 51.77 9.77
N SER A 3 43.15 51.65 8.55
CA SER A 3 41.73 51.34 8.36
C SER A 3 41.48 49.89 8.68
N ILE A 4 40.61 49.60 9.66
CA ILE A 4 40.12 48.26 9.97
C ILE A 4 38.91 48.01 9.08
N LEU A 5 39.08 47.06 8.16
CA LEU A 5 37.99 46.59 7.30
C LEU A 5 37.17 45.54 8.10
N THR A 6 35.98 45.91 8.56
CA THR A 6 35.06 44.98 9.25
C THR A 6 34.29 44.24 8.18
N VAL A 7 34.56 42.95 8.01
CA VAL A 7 33.78 42.05 7.13
C VAL A 7 32.59 41.51 7.91
N PHE A 8 31.40 41.88 7.55
CA PHE A 8 30.17 41.28 8.04
C PHE A 8 29.87 39.99 7.25
N LEU A 9 30.06 38.84 7.89
CA LEU A 9 29.59 37.55 7.38
C LEU A 9 28.09 37.42 7.70
N PHE A 10 27.24 37.52 6.69
CA PHE A 10 25.84 37.17 6.79
C PHE A 10 25.71 35.62 6.70
N PHE A 11 25.45 34.98 7.80
CA PHE A 11 24.99 33.57 7.81
C PHE A 11 23.52 33.55 7.37
N TYR A 12 23.27 33.13 6.15
CA TYR A 12 21.94 32.69 5.74
C TYR A 12 21.64 31.36 6.42
N PHE A 13 20.82 31.37 7.47
CA PHE A 13 20.18 30.14 7.96
C PHE A 13 19.10 29.80 6.95
N ILE A 14 19.37 28.81 6.08
CA ILE A 14 18.33 28.14 5.31
C ILE A 14 17.57 27.30 6.34
N ASN A 15 16.41 27.77 6.78
CA ASN A 15 15.48 26.93 7.50
C ASN A 15 14.91 25.93 6.49
N PHE A 16 15.43 24.71 6.48
CA PHE A 16 14.73 23.58 5.90
C PHE A 16 13.53 23.33 6.82
N ALA A 17 12.37 23.87 6.47
CA ALA A 17 11.12 23.38 7.02
C ALA A 17 10.98 21.95 6.46
N TRP A 18 11.17 20.95 7.32
CA TRP A 18 10.84 19.57 6.99
C TRP A 18 9.34 19.52 6.72
N ALA A 19 8.94 18.88 5.62
CA ALA A 19 7.54 18.59 5.40
C ALA A 19 7.05 17.82 6.62
N GLN A 20 5.87 18.17 7.12
CA GLN A 20 5.27 17.53 8.28
C GLN A 20 3.96 16.91 7.82
N ALA A 21 3.63 15.72 8.32
CA ALA A 21 2.34 15.13 7.99
C ALA A 21 1.21 16.01 8.48
N GLU A 22 0.21 16.24 7.63
CA GLU A 22 -0.94 17.08 7.90
C GLU A 22 -2.16 16.21 8.23
N TYR A 23 -2.95 16.66 9.20
CA TYR A 23 -4.23 16.05 9.55
C TYR A 23 -5.34 16.55 8.63
N HIS A 24 -6.13 15.64 8.09
CA HIS A 24 -7.22 15.90 7.18
C HIS A 24 -8.49 15.14 7.54
N THR A 25 -9.61 15.59 7.01
CA THR A 25 -10.88 14.88 7.05
C THR A 25 -11.50 14.78 5.67
N ILE A 26 -12.23 13.70 5.41
CA ILE A 26 -12.96 13.48 4.17
C ILE A 26 -14.36 12.93 4.46
N ASN A 27 -15.35 13.36 3.70
CA ASN A 27 -16.70 12.82 3.80
C ASN A 27 -16.89 11.66 2.83
N VAL A 28 -17.35 10.54 3.37
CA VAL A 28 -17.66 9.33 2.60
C VAL A 28 -19.16 9.07 2.69
N ALA A 29 -19.84 9.14 1.56
CA ALA A 29 -21.30 9.02 1.54
C ALA A 29 -21.74 7.58 1.79
N GLY A 30 -22.69 7.38 2.71
CA GLY A 30 -23.48 6.15 2.80
C GLY A 30 -22.95 5.05 3.72
N LEU A 31 -21.86 5.24 4.47
CA LEU A 31 -21.14 4.15 5.12
C LEU A 31 -20.90 4.33 6.63
N GLY A 32 -21.95 4.53 7.40
CA GLY A 32 -21.92 4.57 8.86
C GLY A 32 -21.26 5.83 9.44
N ALA A 33 -19.95 5.98 9.36
CA ALA A 33 -19.23 7.22 9.68
C ALA A 33 -19.06 8.05 8.43
N THR A 34 -19.78 9.16 8.30
CA THR A 34 -19.76 10.03 7.12
C THR A 34 -18.50 10.89 7.02
N THR A 35 -17.83 11.14 8.13
CA THR A 35 -16.56 11.87 8.16
C THR A 35 -15.46 10.92 8.63
N ARG A 36 -14.43 10.76 7.80
CA ARG A 36 -13.26 9.94 8.09
C ARG A 36 -12.03 10.84 8.19
N GLU A 37 -11.06 10.41 8.97
CA GLU A 37 -9.86 11.14 9.29
C GLU A 37 -8.63 10.43 8.72
N TYR A 38 -7.58 11.20 8.39
CA TYR A 38 -6.31 10.66 7.94
C TYR A 38 -5.18 11.67 8.15
N TYR A 39 -3.94 11.19 8.24
CA TYR A 39 -2.76 12.02 8.08
C TYR A 39 -2.15 11.79 6.70
N LEU A 40 -1.59 12.85 6.13
CA LEU A 40 -0.94 12.81 4.83
C LEU A 40 0.43 13.48 4.90
N TYR A 41 1.44 12.77 4.49
CA TYR A 41 2.78 13.30 4.27
C TYR A 41 3.05 13.36 2.77
N VAL A 42 3.38 14.54 2.27
CA VAL A 42 3.68 14.78 0.85
C VAL A 42 5.13 15.23 0.72
N PRO A 43 6.00 14.49 0.02
CA PRO A 43 7.40 14.87 -0.16
C PRO A 43 7.53 16.10 -1.05
N ASN A 44 8.61 16.87 -0.85
CA ASN A 44 8.87 18.08 -1.63
C ASN A 44 9.03 17.84 -3.14
N GLY A 45 9.39 16.61 -3.53
CA GLY A 45 9.60 16.21 -4.92
C GLY A 45 8.41 15.55 -5.60
N ALA A 46 7.20 15.64 -5.02
CA ALA A 46 6.02 14.96 -5.56
C ALA A 46 5.70 15.40 -7.00
N ASP A 47 5.46 14.42 -7.87
CA ASP A 47 5.07 14.59 -9.27
C ASP A 47 3.98 13.59 -9.67
N LEU A 48 3.56 13.60 -10.93
CA LEU A 48 2.48 12.74 -11.44
C LEU A 48 2.73 11.23 -11.26
N ASN A 49 4.00 10.79 -11.18
CA ASN A 49 4.39 9.40 -10.99
C ASN A 49 4.71 9.04 -9.53
N THR A 50 4.58 9.99 -8.62
CA THR A 50 4.82 9.77 -7.20
C THR A 50 3.87 8.72 -6.66
N PRO A 51 4.39 7.63 -6.03
CA PRO A 51 3.56 6.60 -5.44
C PRO A 51 2.72 7.14 -4.28
N LEU A 52 1.54 6.55 -4.08
CA LEU A 52 0.72 6.71 -2.88
C LEU A 52 0.76 5.41 -2.08
N ILE A 53 1.18 5.48 -0.84
CA ILE A 53 1.24 4.33 0.08
C ILE A 53 0.28 4.57 1.23
N PHE A 54 -0.72 3.69 1.37
CA PHE A 54 -1.57 3.63 2.55
C PHE A 54 -0.89 2.80 3.63
N VAL A 55 -0.80 3.35 4.85
CA VAL A 55 -0.17 2.71 6.02
C VAL A 55 -1.21 2.61 7.14
N PHE A 56 -1.72 1.41 7.39
CA PHE A 56 -2.83 1.15 8.29
C PHE A 56 -2.36 0.77 9.70
N HIS A 57 -2.99 1.34 10.72
CA HIS A 57 -2.73 0.97 12.12
C HIS A 57 -3.41 -0.36 12.49
N GLY A 58 -2.95 -1.00 13.56
CA GLY A 58 -3.58 -2.17 14.15
C GLY A 58 -4.85 -1.85 14.93
N TYR A 59 -5.58 -2.89 15.36
CA TYR A 59 -6.75 -2.75 16.23
C TYR A 59 -6.39 -1.97 17.50
N SER A 60 -7.26 -1.06 17.91
CA SER A 60 -7.07 -0.10 19.00
C SER A 60 -5.92 0.91 18.81
N GLY A 61 -5.29 0.93 17.63
CA GLY A 61 -4.23 1.86 17.28
C GLY A 61 -4.74 3.21 16.78
N SER A 62 -3.85 4.01 16.22
CA SER A 62 -4.20 5.29 15.61
C SER A 62 -3.32 5.58 14.39
N ALA A 63 -3.82 6.43 13.50
CA ALA A 63 -3.09 6.91 12.33
C ALA A 63 -1.76 7.58 12.71
N SER A 64 -1.73 8.42 13.74
CA SER A 64 -0.49 9.02 14.24
C SER A 64 0.43 7.99 14.89
N GLY A 65 -0.12 6.98 15.58
CA GLY A 65 0.67 5.92 16.19
C GLY A 65 1.42 5.07 15.18
N ILE A 66 0.76 4.64 14.10
CA ILE A 66 1.43 3.86 13.05
C ILE A 66 2.41 4.71 12.24
N MET A 67 2.12 6.00 12.05
CA MET A 67 3.03 6.94 11.42
C MET A 67 4.38 7.01 12.14
N ASP A 68 4.33 7.18 13.47
CA ASP A 68 5.54 7.23 14.30
C ASP A 68 6.22 5.84 14.39
N TYR A 69 5.43 4.77 14.49
CA TYR A 69 5.93 3.41 14.66
C TYR A 69 6.62 2.87 13.40
N SER A 70 6.06 3.15 12.22
CA SER A 70 6.60 2.68 10.96
C SER A 70 7.70 3.57 10.36
N GLY A 71 7.75 4.87 10.73
CA GLY A 71 8.76 5.81 10.24
C GLY A 71 8.67 6.12 8.75
N PHE A 72 7.52 5.92 8.10
CA PHE A 72 7.36 6.12 6.65
C PHE A 72 7.55 7.57 6.20
N ASN A 73 7.36 8.58 7.06
CA ASN A 73 7.55 9.98 6.67
C ASN A 73 9.00 10.28 6.26
N GLU A 74 9.97 9.72 6.99
CA GLU A 74 11.39 9.90 6.69
C GLU A 74 11.75 9.23 5.36
N LEU A 75 11.20 8.05 5.12
CA LEU A 75 11.39 7.30 3.88
C LEU A 75 10.63 7.96 2.71
N ALA A 76 9.50 8.59 2.96
CA ALA A 76 8.72 9.30 1.95
C ALA A 76 9.52 10.44 1.31
N GLU A 77 10.28 11.19 2.11
CA GLU A 77 11.16 12.24 1.59
C GLU A 77 12.35 11.64 0.81
N GLN A 78 12.91 10.51 1.27
CA GLN A 78 14.07 9.87 0.65
C GLN A 78 13.73 9.18 -0.67
N HIS A 79 12.58 8.51 -0.75
CA HIS A 79 12.17 7.68 -1.88
C HIS A 79 11.09 8.32 -2.76
N ASN A 80 10.68 9.55 -2.45
CA ASN A 80 9.69 10.34 -3.18
C ASN A 80 8.36 9.60 -3.37
N PHE A 81 7.65 9.33 -2.25
CA PHE A 81 6.28 8.82 -2.25
C PHE A 81 5.41 9.59 -1.25
N ILE A 82 4.10 9.60 -1.46
CA ILE A 82 3.11 10.15 -0.53
C ILE A 82 2.74 9.04 0.46
N ALA A 83 2.88 9.30 1.77
CA ALA A 83 2.41 8.40 2.81
C ALA A 83 1.07 8.90 3.36
N CYS A 84 0.05 8.03 3.29
CA CYS A 84 -1.28 8.30 3.82
C CYS A 84 -1.57 7.34 4.97
N TYR A 85 -2.01 7.89 6.10
CA TYR A 85 -2.32 7.13 7.31
C TYR A 85 -3.82 7.30 7.62
N PRO A 86 -4.68 6.42 7.11
CA PRO A 86 -6.10 6.46 7.41
C PRO A 86 -6.36 6.15 8.89
N GLN A 87 -7.37 6.81 9.49
CA GLN A 87 -7.86 6.50 10.82
C GLN A 87 -9.05 5.55 10.71
N GLY A 88 -8.95 4.41 11.39
CA GLY A 88 -10.06 3.48 11.54
C GLY A 88 -11.23 4.08 12.30
N THR A 89 -12.44 3.58 12.05
CA THR A 89 -13.64 3.94 12.83
C THR A 89 -13.57 3.37 14.24
N ILE A 90 -14.40 3.90 15.12
CA ILE A 90 -14.50 3.39 16.49
C ILE A 90 -15.57 2.30 16.55
N ASP A 91 -15.25 1.13 17.11
CA ASP A 91 -16.19 0.04 17.33
C ASP A 91 -17.04 0.23 18.59
N ASP A 92 -17.92 -0.73 18.86
CA ASP A 92 -18.81 -0.71 20.05
C ASP A 92 -18.04 -0.82 21.39
N TYR A 93 -16.77 -1.22 21.34
CA TYR A 93 -15.89 -1.32 22.51
C TYR A 93 -15.05 -0.06 22.74
N GLY A 94 -15.17 0.92 21.83
CA GLY A 94 -14.41 2.17 21.87
C GLY A 94 -13.03 2.09 21.24
N ASN A 95 -12.75 1.07 20.43
CA ASN A 95 -11.46 0.86 19.79
C ASN A 95 -11.48 1.28 18.31
N PRO A 96 -10.48 2.02 17.84
CA PRO A 96 -10.29 2.25 16.40
C PRO A 96 -9.95 0.95 15.67
N PHE A 97 -10.57 0.73 14.50
CA PHE A 97 -10.37 -0.47 13.69
C PHE A 97 -10.70 -0.24 12.21
N PHE A 98 -10.19 -1.12 11.37
CA PHE A 98 -10.66 -1.32 10.00
C PHE A 98 -11.52 -2.59 9.97
N ASN A 99 -12.68 -2.51 9.30
CA ASN A 99 -13.65 -3.60 9.28
C ASN A 99 -13.20 -4.70 8.31
N VAL A 100 -12.53 -5.68 8.83
CA VAL A 100 -12.10 -6.90 8.13
C VAL A 100 -12.96 -8.11 8.49
N GLY A 101 -14.03 -7.91 9.27
CA GLY A 101 -15.00 -8.96 9.64
C GLY A 101 -14.59 -9.81 10.84
N TYR A 102 -14.01 -9.19 11.87
CA TYR A 102 -13.76 -9.88 13.13
C TYR A 102 -15.06 -10.39 13.75
N SER A 103 -15.01 -11.54 14.41
CA SER A 103 -16.22 -12.23 14.94
C SER A 103 -17.03 -11.42 15.93
N PHE A 104 -16.39 -10.52 16.67
CA PHE A 104 -17.03 -9.63 17.64
C PHE A 104 -17.54 -8.31 17.03
N HIS A 105 -17.23 -8.00 15.77
CA HIS A 105 -17.78 -6.84 15.09
C HIS A 105 -19.13 -7.18 14.47
N THR A 106 -20.20 -6.89 15.18
CA THR A 106 -21.57 -7.04 14.65
C THR A 106 -21.96 -5.88 13.71
N PHE A 107 -21.04 -5.05 13.36
CA PHE A 107 -21.22 -3.85 12.56
C PHE A 107 -21.47 -4.18 11.10
N SER A 108 -22.71 -4.05 10.70
CA SER A 108 -23.11 -4.05 9.29
C SER A 108 -23.19 -2.62 8.74
N GLY A 109 -22.11 -1.90 8.61
CA GLY A 109 -22.27 -0.52 8.12
C GLY A 109 -21.00 0.25 7.81
N VAL A 110 -19.85 -0.28 8.16
CA VAL A 110 -18.57 0.34 7.83
C VAL A 110 -17.95 -0.42 6.65
N ASP A 111 -17.74 0.28 5.55
CA ASP A 111 -17.03 -0.23 4.38
C ASP A 111 -15.72 0.53 4.22
N ASP A 112 -14.64 -0.05 4.75
CA ASP A 112 -13.33 0.56 4.70
C ASP A 112 -12.69 0.43 3.31
N VAL A 113 -13.12 -0.52 2.49
CA VAL A 113 -12.67 -0.63 1.09
C VAL A 113 -13.17 0.58 0.29
N GLU A 114 -14.46 0.92 0.41
CA GLU A 114 -14.99 2.11 -0.24
C GLU A 114 -14.38 3.40 0.33
N PHE A 115 -14.13 3.46 1.64
CA PHE A 115 -13.40 4.58 2.21
C PHE A 115 -12.05 4.80 1.52
N ILE A 116 -11.27 3.74 1.32
CA ILE A 116 -9.96 3.83 0.67
C ILE A 116 -10.10 4.19 -0.82
N ARG A 117 -11.13 3.69 -1.50
CA ARG A 117 -11.41 4.10 -2.89
C ARG A 117 -11.65 5.61 -3.00
N VAL A 118 -12.52 6.15 -2.13
CA VAL A 118 -12.85 7.58 -2.09
C VAL A 118 -11.63 8.42 -1.71
N LEU A 119 -10.91 8.00 -0.65
CA LEU A 119 -9.72 8.71 -0.18
C LEU A 119 -8.62 8.74 -1.24
N ARG A 120 -8.36 7.59 -1.89
CA ARG A 120 -7.42 7.51 -3.00
C ARG A 120 -7.78 8.46 -4.15
N ALA A 121 -9.05 8.42 -4.58
CA ALA A 121 -9.52 9.29 -5.67
C ALA A 121 -9.33 10.77 -5.34
N HIS A 122 -9.60 11.16 -4.09
CA HIS A 122 -9.39 12.52 -3.60
C HIS A 122 -7.90 12.93 -3.66
N ILE A 123 -7.01 12.11 -3.10
CA ILE A 123 -5.55 12.40 -3.08
C ILE A 123 -4.98 12.46 -4.51
N ILE A 124 -5.37 11.52 -5.38
CA ILE A 124 -4.94 11.51 -6.78
C ILE A 124 -5.35 12.80 -7.50
N GLN A 125 -6.59 13.24 -7.29
CA GLN A 125 -7.09 14.47 -7.90
C GLN A 125 -6.36 15.70 -7.35
N GLU A 126 -6.16 15.79 -6.03
CA GLU A 126 -5.54 16.95 -5.37
C GLU A 126 -4.07 17.12 -5.76
N TYR A 127 -3.31 16.01 -5.82
CA TYR A 127 -1.88 16.04 -6.14
C TYR A 127 -1.57 15.69 -7.59
N HIS A 128 -2.58 15.57 -8.46
CA HIS A 128 -2.44 15.28 -9.89
C HIS A 128 -1.61 14.03 -10.18
N LEU A 129 -1.81 12.98 -9.39
CA LEU A 129 -1.10 11.70 -9.55
C LEU A 129 -1.76 10.85 -10.64
N THR A 130 -0.99 9.95 -11.25
CA THR A 130 -1.56 8.93 -12.15
C THR A 130 -2.39 7.90 -11.40
N GLY A 131 -2.04 7.66 -10.13
CA GLY A 131 -2.70 6.67 -9.29
C GLY A 131 -2.31 5.21 -9.55
N TYR A 132 -1.47 4.90 -10.54
CA TYR A 132 -1.05 3.52 -10.84
C TYR A 132 -0.18 2.91 -9.75
N ASN A 133 0.61 3.74 -9.10
CA ASN A 133 1.50 3.36 -8.04
C ASN A 133 0.83 3.59 -6.69
N THR A 134 -0.33 2.94 -6.49
CA THR A 134 -1.01 2.94 -5.19
C THR A 134 -0.75 1.61 -4.49
N TYR A 135 -0.23 1.68 -3.28
CA TYR A 135 0.19 0.53 -2.49
C TYR A 135 -0.47 0.54 -1.11
N SER A 136 -0.47 -0.62 -0.44
CA SER A 136 -1.05 -0.77 0.89
C SER A 136 -0.12 -1.58 1.78
N THR A 137 0.08 -1.08 2.99
CA THR A 137 0.75 -1.78 4.08
C THR A 137 0.07 -1.46 5.40
N GLY A 138 0.37 -2.21 6.43
CA GLY A 138 -0.14 -1.97 7.77
C GLY A 138 0.18 -3.12 8.69
N MET A 139 -0.01 -2.89 9.99
CA MET A 139 0.26 -3.86 11.02
C MET A 139 -1.01 -4.48 11.56
N SER A 140 -1.01 -5.80 11.84
CA SER A 140 -2.12 -6.48 12.51
C SER A 140 -3.44 -6.26 11.73
N ASN A 141 -4.48 -5.69 12.33
CA ASN A 141 -5.71 -5.28 11.65
C ASN A 141 -5.44 -4.43 10.37
N GLY A 142 -4.39 -3.61 10.36
CA GLY A 142 -3.96 -2.89 9.16
C GLY A 142 -3.34 -3.80 8.09
N GLY A 143 -2.69 -4.88 8.49
CA GLY A 143 -2.22 -5.96 7.61
C GLY A 143 -3.39 -6.74 7.01
N ASP A 144 -4.39 -7.09 7.84
CA ASP A 144 -5.63 -7.74 7.41
C ASP A 144 -6.39 -6.86 6.39
N MET A 145 -6.43 -5.53 6.64
CA MET A 145 -7.01 -4.56 5.70
C MET A 145 -6.26 -4.54 4.37
N SER A 146 -4.94 -4.70 4.39
CA SER A 146 -4.13 -4.77 3.16
C SER A 146 -4.46 -6.02 2.35
N TYR A 147 -4.69 -7.17 2.98
CA TYR A 147 -5.20 -8.38 2.32
C TYR A 147 -6.60 -8.18 1.74
N LEU A 148 -7.51 -7.54 2.51
CA LEU A 148 -8.85 -7.23 2.03
C LEU A 148 -8.82 -6.35 0.78
N LEU A 149 -7.95 -5.34 0.77
CA LEU A 149 -7.75 -4.46 -0.39
C LEU A 149 -7.18 -5.21 -1.59
N ALA A 150 -6.23 -6.13 -1.39
CA ALA A 150 -5.70 -6.95 -2.47
C ALA A 150 -6.79 -7.81 -3.13
N CYS A 151 -7.78 -8.28 -2.36
CA CYS A 151 -8.90 -9.07 -2.86
C CYS A 151 -9.99 -8.21 -3.51
N GLN A 152 -10.40 -7.11 -2.87
CA GLN A 152 -11.61 -6.36 -3.25
C GLN A 152 -11.35 -5.04 -3.98
N ALA A 153 -10.11 -4.58 -3.98
CA ALA A 153 -9.70 -3.32 -4.60
C ALA A 153 -8.44 -3.48 -5.47
N SER A 154 -8.26 -4.67 -6.04
CA SER A 154 -7.12 -4.97 -6.91
C SER A 154 -7.04 -4.09 -8.16
N ASP A 155 -8.15 -3.47 -8.57
CA ASP A 155 -8.21 -2.48 -9.64
C ASP A 155 -7.50 -1.17 -9.30
N ILE A 156 -7.41 -0.83 -8.01
CA ILE A 156 -6.79 0.42 -7.54
C ILE A 156 -5.51 0.22 -6.72
N ILE A 157 -5.28 -0.96 -6.16
CA ILE A 157 -4.08 -1.29 -5.38
C ILE A 157 -3.15 -2.15 -6.24
N ARG A 158 -1.88 -1.75 -6.35
CA ARG A 158 -0.91 -2.41 -7.20
C ARG A 158 -0.12 -3.52 -6.52
N ALA A 159 0.22 -3.34 -5.26
CA ALA A 159 0.84 -4.36 -4.40
C ALA A 159 0.53 -4.06 -2.94
N VAL A 160 0.63 -5.09 -2.10
CA VAL A 160 0.39 -4.99 -0.66
C VAL A 160 1.53 -5.59 0.14
N ALA A 161 1.75 -5.04 1.35
CA ALA A 161 2.79 -5.53 2.25
C ALA A 161 2.25 -5.59 3.70
N PRO A 162 1.46 -6.61 4.06
CA PRO A 162 0.99 -6.80 5.44
C PRO A 162 2.15 -7.15 6.40
N VAL A 163 2.07 -6.62 7.63
CA VAL A 163 3.00 -6.96 8.72
C VAL A 163 2.20 -7.49 9.90
N ALA A 164 2.53 -8.69 10.36
CA ALA A 164 1.82 -9.39 11.43
C ALA A 164 0.29 -9.40 11.25
N GLY A 165 -0.15 -9.44 9.99
CA GLY A 165 -1.56 -9.53 9.59
C GLY A 165 -2.00 -10.95 9.37
N CYS A 166 -3.31 -11.16 9.27
CA CYS A 166 -3.87 -12.44 8.88
C CYS A 166 -4.93 -12.27 7.80
N MET A 167 -5.12 -13.30 6.99
CA MET A 167 -6.19 -13.37 6.01
C MET A 167 -7.39 -14.06 6.64
N MET A 168 -8.43 -13.28 7.00
CA MET A 168 -9.65 -13.86 7.57
C MET A 168 -10.22 -14.94 6.64
N GLU A 169 -10.74 -16.03 7.20
CA GLU A 169 -11.25 -17.19 6.44
C GLU A 169 -12.27 -16.75 5.38
N TRP A 170 -13.19 -15.85 5.72
CA TRP A 170 -14.20 -15.36 4.79
C TRP A 170 -13.57 -14.55 3.63
N ILE A 171 -12.46 -13.82 3.87
CA ILE A 171 -11.71 -13.12 2.83
C ILE A 171 -11.05 -14.17 1.91
N TYR A 172 -10.37 -15.15 2.51
CA TYR A 172 -9.71 -16.22 1.79
C TYR A 172 -10.68 -16.99 0.87
N ASP A 173 -11.84 -17.38 1.39
CA ASP A 173 -12.84 -18.16 0.66
C ASP A 173 -13.51 -17.38 -0.47
N SER A 174 -13.63 -16.05 -0.33
CA SER A 174 -14.28 -15.19 -1.31
C SER A 174 -13.31 -14.39 -2.20
N CYS A 175 -12.01 -14.49 -1.94
CA CYS A 175 -11.00 -13.73 -2.68
C CYS A 175 -10.89 -14.19 -4.14
N ASN A 176 -11.24 -13.29 -5.04
CA ASN A 176 -11.11 -13.49 -6.48
C ASN A 176 -10.76 -12.14 -7.10
N PRO A 177 -9.50 -11.69 -6.95
CA PRO A 177 -9.09 -10.36 -7.39
C PRO A 177 -9.21 -10.23 -8.91
N GLU A 178 -9.70 -9.09 -9.38
CA GLU A 178 -9.75 -8.79 -10.83
C GLU A 178 -8.34 -8.85 -11.45
N TYR A 179 -7.35 -8.39 -10.70
CA TYR A 179 -5.95 -8.43 -11.07
C TYR A 179 -5.15 -9.10 -9.93
N PRO A 180 -4.44 -10.21 -10.16
CA PRO A 180 -3.49 -10.73 -9.18
C PRO A 180 -2.48 -9.66 -8.77
N ARG A 181 -2.22 -9.56 -7.46
CA ARG A 181 -1.36 -8.51 -6.92
C ARG A 181 -0.17 -9.09 -6.15
N PRO A 182 1.03 -8.52 -6.33
CA PRO A 182 2.18 -8.87 -5.52
C PRO A 182 1.89 -8.68 -4.03
N VAL A 183 2.38 -9.62 -3.22
CA VAL A 183 2.20 -9.61 -1.76
C VAL A 183 3.54 -9.82 -1.08
N PHE A 184 3.83 -9.02 -0.05
CA PHE A 184 4.98 -9.20 0.80
C PHE A 184 4.56 -9.24 2.27
N GLU A 185 4.51 -10.41 2.87
CA GLU A 185 4.18 -10.56 4.28
C GLU A 185 5.44 -10.66 5.15
N MET A 186 5.39 -10.01 6.32
CA MET A 186 6.36 -10.19 7.39
C MET A 186 5.64 -10.65 8.65
N HIS A 187 6.02 -11.81 9.20
CA HIS A 187 5.31 -12.40 10.32
C HIS A 187 6.24 -13.13 11.29
N GLY A 188 6.01 -12.91 12.59
CA GLY A 188 6.71 -13.60 13.66
C GLY A 188 6.22 -15.04 13.85
N THR A 189 7.13 -16.02 13.97
CA THR A 189 6.73 -17.41 14.21
C THR A 189 6.16 -17.67 15.59
N ASP A 190 6.47 -16.79 16.54
CA ASP A 190 5.99 -16.82 17.93
C ASP A 190 4.95 -15.71 18.20
N ASP A 191 4.31 -15.22 17.13
CA ASP A 191 3.24 -14.24 17.27
C ASP A 191 2.08 -14.82 18.10
N TYR A 192 1.80 -14.18 19.23
CA TYR A 192 0.78 -14.61 20.19
C TYR A 192 -0.56 -13.90 20.01
N VAL A 193 -0.66 -12.93 19.06
CA VAL A 193 -1.87 -12.19 18.72
C VAL A 193 -2.51 -12.75 17.46
N THR A 194 -1.76 -12.69 16.34
CA THR A 194 -2.13 -13.34 15.07
C THR A 194 -1.23 -14.55 14.88
N TRP A 195 -1.77 -15.73 15.19
CA TRP A 195 -0.95 -16.94 15.29
C TRP A 195 -0.42 -17.40 13.93
N TRP A 196 0.84 -17.78 13.92
CA TRP A 196 1.52 -18.32 12.74
C TRP A 196 0.73 -19.44 12.04
N GLU A 197 0.17 -20.36 12.84
CA GLU A 197 -0.60 -21.50 12.33
C GLU A 197 -2.04 -21.16 11.93
N GLY A 198 -2.49 -19.91 12.16
CA GLY A 198 -3.87 -19.50 11.98
C GLY A 198 -4.78 -19.88 13.14
N ASP A 199 -6.02 -19.45 13.06
CA ASP A 199 -7.06 -19.77 14.03
C ASP A 199 -8.32 -20.22 13.28
N TYR A 200 -8.54 -21.51 13.21
CA TYR A 200 -9.64 -22.10 12.46
C TYR A 200 -10.90 -22.34 13.31
N ASN A 201 -10.83 -22.03 14.60
CA ASN A 201 -11.90 -22.27 15.57
C ASN A 201 -12.32 -21.02 16.34
N ASP A 202 -11.73 -19.86 16.05
CA ASP A 202 -11.93 -18.60 16.80
C ASP A 202 -11.54 -18.73 18.28
N ASP A 203 -10.47 -19.49 18.57
CA ASP A 203 -9.96 -19.69 19.93
C ASP A 203 -9.29 -18.40 20.47
N GLY A 204 -8.72 -17.56 19.59
CA GLY A 204 -8.13 -16.25 19.90
C GLY A 204 -9.15 -15.12 19.97
N GLY A 205 -10.37 -15.34 19.47
CA GLY A 205 -11.48 -14.38 19.55
C GLY A 205 -11.48 -13.28 18.48
N TRP A 206 -10.65 -13.41 17.41
CA TRP A 206 -10.65 -12.50 16.26
C TRP A 206 -11.60 -12.94 15.15
N GLY A 207 -12.11 -14.17 15.20
CA GLY A 207 -12.74 -14.88 14.10
C GLY A 207 -11.75 -15.85 13.43
N ASN A 208 -12.28 -16.74 12.58
CA ASN A 208 -11.44 -17.70 11.88
C ASN A 208 -10.53 -16.99 10.87
N TYR A 209 -9.25 -17.35 10.86
CA TYR A 209 -8.28 -16.85 9.89
C TYR A 209 -7.25 -17.92 9.50
N MET A 210 -6.70 -17.74 8.31
CA MET A 210 -5.74 -18.64 7.72
C MET A 210 -4.37 -18.49 8.38
N GLY A 211 -3.62 -19.61 8.46
CA GLY A 211 -2.22 -19.56 8.83
C GLY A 211 -1.36 -18.85 7.77
N VAL A 212 -0.17 -18.43 8.17
CA VAL A 212 0.75 -17.66 7.32
C VAL A 212 1.15 -18.43 6.07
N LEU A 213 1.54 -19.72 6.21
CA LEU A 213 1.96 -20.53 5.05
C LEU A 213 0.82 -20.82 4.07
N PRO A 214 -0.40 -21.20 4.49
CA PRO A 214 -1.56 -21.26 3.60
C PRO A 214 -1.84 -19.95 2.86
N THR A 215 -1.77 -18.80 3.54
CA THR A 215 -1.96 -17.46 2.95
C THR A 215 -0.88 -17.16 1.90
N PHE A 216 0.39 -17.43 2.22
CA PHE A 216 1.51 -17.28 1.30
C PHE A 216 1.36 -18.14 0.05
N SER A 217 0.96 -19.40 0.21
CA SER A 217 0.74 -20.33 -0.90
C SER A 217 -0.47 -19.92 -1.77
N PHE A 218 -1.52 -19.37 -1.15
CA PHE A 218 -2.68 -18.83 -1.85
C PHE A 218 -2.26 -17.71 -2.81
N TRP A 219 -1.55 -16.70 -2.30
CA TRP A 219 -1.12 -15.58 -3.14
C TRP A 219 -0.11 -15.99 -4.21
N ALA A 220 0.78 -16.95 -3.94
CA ALA A 220 1.66 -17.52 -4.96
C ALA A 220 0.87 -18.18 -6.09
N THR A 221 -0.23 -18.87 -5.76
CA THR A 221 -1.12 -19.51 -6.73
C THR A 221 -1.89 -18.47 -7.53
N GLU A 222 -2.50 -17.48 -6.87
CA GLU A 222 -3.22 -16.38 -7.54
C GLU A 222 -2.34 -15.62 -8.53
N ASN A 223 -1.07 -15.41 -8.17
CA ASN A 223 -0.08 -14.76 -9.03
C ASN A 223 0.55 -15.71 -10.06
N SER A 224 0.21 -17.01 -10.05
CA SER A 224 0.81 -18.02 -10.92
C SER A 224 2.34 -18.05 -10.87
N CYS A 225 2.92 -17.85 -9.70
CA CYS A 225 4.36 -17.86 -9.50
C CYS A 225 4.93 -19.28 -9.74
N MET A 226 6.06 -19.36 -10.45
CA MET A 226 6.63 -20.65 -10.87
C MET A 226 7.93 -21.01 -10.16
N ASN A 227 8.67 -20.04 -9.66
CA ASN A 227 9.94 -20.27 -8.99
C ASN A 227 9.80 -19.99 -7.50
N PHE A 228 10.55 -20.76 -6.70
CA PHE A 228 10.62 -20.59 -5.26
C PHE A 228 12.06 -20.54 -4.82
N GLU A 229 12.40 -19.54 -4.00
CA GLU A 229 13.71 -19.36 -3.39
C GLU A 229 13.53 -19.17 -1.88
N SER A 230 14.47 -19.72 -1.10
CA SER A 230 14.50 -19.53 0.35
C SER A 230 15.92 -19.26 0.80
N SER A 231 16.11 -18.23 1.63
CA SER A 231 17.42 -17.88 2.16
C SER A 231 17.32 -17.32 3.58
N VAL A 232 18.36 -17.53 4.36
CA VAL A 232 18.48 -16.90 5.69
C VAL A 232 19.14 -15.53 5.51
N LEU A 233 18.50 -14.47 5.98
CA LEU A 233 19.08 -13.14 5.99
C LEU A 233 20.16 -13.01 7.07
N PRO A 234 21.10 -12.06 6.95
CA PRO A 234 22.10 -11.84 7.99
C PRO A 234 21.46 -11.50 9.35
N ASP A 235 21.79 -12.26 10.37
CA ASP A 235 21.46 -11.97 11.76
C ASP A 235 22.45 -10.93 12.30
N VAL A 236 22.11 -9.65 12.16
CA VAL A 236 22.95 -8.50 12.51
C VAL A 236 22.84 -8.14 13.98
N ASN A 237 21.68 -8.42 14.59
CA ASN A 237 21.43 -8.16 16.02
C ASN A 237 21.20 -9.47 16.80
N GLN A 238 22.22 -10.27 16.96
CA GLN A 238 22.16 -11.54 17.67
C GLN A 238 21.63 -11.47 19.12
N SER A 239 21.40 -10.25 19.63
CA SER A 239 20.93 -10.07 21.00
C SER A 239 19.39 -10.04 21.14
N ASP A 240 18.65 -9.90 20.05
CA ASP A 240 17.19 -9.89 20.10
C ASP A 240 16.58 -11.32 20.10
N GLY A 241 17.38 -12.33 19.79
CA GLY A 241 17.00 -13.75 19.87
C GLY A 241 16.16 -14.23 18.68
N SER A 242 16.03 -13.40 17.65
CA SER A 242 15.30 -13.69 16.43
C SER A 242 16.20 -13.62 15.19
N TYR A 243 15.76 -14.17 14.07
CA TYR A 243 16.40 -14.02 12.76
C TYR A 243 15.38 -14.20 11.65
N ILE A 244 15.74 -13.84 10.41
CA ILE A 244 14.78 -13.84 9.31
C ILE A 244 15.14 -14.91 8.27
N ILE A 245 14.11 -15.66 7.85
CA ILE A 245 14.15 -16.48 6.65
C ILE A 245 13.27 -15.79 5.61
N SER A 246 13.87 -15.45 4.48
CA SER A 246 13.18 -14.91 3.31
C SER A 246 12.78 -16.04 2.38
N ASP A 247 11.47 -16.24 2.22
CA ASP A 247 10.89 -17.13 1.21
C ASP A 247 10.27 -16.27 0.12
N MET A 248 10.58 -16.55 -1.14
CA MET A 248 10.11 -15.78 -2.28
C MET A 248 9.58 -16.71 -3.38
N TYR A 249 8.35 -16.45 -3.78
CA TYR A 249 7.80 -16.95 -5.03
C TYR A 249 7.95 -15.88 -6.11
N THR A 250 8.57 -16.22 -7.23
CA THR A 250 8.89 -15.30 -8.33
C THR A 250 8.39 -15.83 -9.68
N ASP A 251 8.60 -15.04 -10.74
CA ASP A 251 8.21 -15.37 -12.11
C ASP A 251 6.69 -15.62 -12.24
N GLY A 252 5.91 -14.79 -11.56
CA GLY A 252 4.46 -14.79 -11.63
C GLY A 252 3.92 -14.02 -12.83
N LEU A 253 2.59 -14.04 -13.00
CA LEU A 253 1.88 -13.35 -14.08
C LEU A 253 2.22 -11.85 -14.08
N GLY A 254 2.70 -11.33 -15.21
CA GLY A 254 3.09 -9.93 -15.33
C GLY A 254 4.33 -9.53 -14.53
N GLY A 255 5.15 -10.51 -14.10
CA GLY A 255 6.32 -10.28 -13.26
C GLY A 255 5.99 -10.11 -11.78
N ASN A 256 4.80 -10.52 -11.36
CA ASN A 256 4.41 -10.48 -9.95
C ASN A 256 5.24 -11.44 -9.11
N GLU A 257 5.43 -11.08 -7.86
CA GLU A 257 6.15 -11.87 -6.87
C GLU A 257 5.37 -11.91 -5.55
N VAL A 258 5.59 -12.96 -4.77
CA VAL A 258 5.01 -13.12 -3.44
C VAL A 258 6.14 -13.46 -2.47
N TRP A 259 6.36 -12.58 -1.49
CA TRP A 259 7.44 -12.68 -0.53
C TRP A 259 6.89 -12.92 0.87
N LEU A 260 7.62 -13.71 1.64
CA LEU A 260 7.37 -13.93 3.06
C LEU A 260 8.69 -13.82 3.83
N TYR A 261 8.77 -12.84 4.73
CA TYR A 261 9.83 -12.82 5.74
C TYR A 261 9.30 -13.47 7.02
N LYS A 262 9.82 -14.68 7.27
CA LYS A 262 9.55 -15.43 8.50
C LYS A 262 10.49 -14.93 9.58
N VAL A 263 9.98 -14.17 10.54
CA VAL A 263 10.77 -13.74 11.70
C VAL A 263 10.77 -14.86 12.72
N ILE A 264 11.79 -15.69 12.69
CA ILE A 264 11.92 -16.87 13.57
C ILE A 264 12.11 -16.39 15.01
N ASN A 265 11.30 -16.92 15.93
CA ASN A 265 11.13 -16.48 17.32
C ASN A 265 10.65 -15.02 17.47
N GLY A 266 10.21 -14.37 16.39
CA GLY A 266 9.61 -13.03 16.44
C GLY A 266 8.17 -13.07 16.94
N GLY A 267 7.75 -12.00 17.60
CA GLY A 267 6.40 -11.82 18.12
C GLY A 267 5.50 -11.00 17.20
N HIS A 268 4.52 -10.31 17.80
CA HIS A 268 3.59 -9.42 17.12
C HIS A 268 4.19 -8.03 16.96
N ASP A 269 5.13 -7.87 16.02
CA ASP A 269 6.00 -6.72 15.94
C ASP A 269 6.13 -6.18 14.51
N TRP A 270 6.69 -4.95 14.42
CA TRP A 270 7.16 -4.33 13.18
C TRP A 270 8.70 -4.39 13.18
N PRO A 271 9.34 -5.36 12.50
CA PRO A 271 10.79 -5.51 12.50
C PRO A 271 11.53 -4.23 12.11
N GLY A 272 12.56 -3.89 12.86
CA GLY A 272 13.29 -2.63 12.71
C GLY A 272 12.78 -1.46 13.56
N SER A 273 11.52 -1.53 14.03
CA SER A 273 10.96 -0.58 15.00
C SER A 273 10.84 -1.20 16.40
N TYR A 274 10.51 -2.49 16.44
CA TYR A 274 10.46 -3.30 17.66
C TYR A 274 10.63 -4.78 17.31
N GLY A 275 11.01 -5.62 18.29
CA GLY A 275 11.23 -7.06 18.11
C GLY A 275 12.51 -7.34 17.34
N ASN A 276 12.43 -7.94 16.17
CA ASN A 276 13.59 -8.19 15.31
C ASN A 276 14.21 -6.88 14.82
N MET A 277 15.52 -6.77 14.94
CA MET A 277 16.29 -5.59 14.57
C MET A 277 17.35 -5.87 13.49
N ASP A 278 17.18 -6.94 12.71
CA ASP A 278 18.08 -7.31 11.62
C ASP A 278 17.80 -6.53 10.35
N ILE A 279 16.58 -6.07 10.18
CA ILE A 279 16.11 -5.31 9.01
C ILE A 279 15.37 -4.05 9.45
N ASN A 280 15.10 -3.18 8.49
CA ASN A 280 14.10 -2.13 8.57
C ASN A 280 12.92 -2.53 7.66
N SER A 281 11.82 -3.03 8.24
CA SER A 281 10.66 -3.48 7.47
C SER A 281 10.10 -2.42 6.55
N SER A 282 10.11 -1.16 6.97
CA SER A 282 9.59 -0.06 6.15
C SER A 282 10.44 0.15 4.89
N GLU A 283 11.77 0.04 5.00
CA GLU A 283 12.68 0.08 3.85
C GLU A 283 12.48 -1.13 2.93
N GLU A 284 12.36 -2.34 3.49
CA GLU A 284 12.09 -3.56 2.73
C GLU A 284 10.76 -3.48 1.95
N ILE A 285 9.72 -2.94 2.59
CA ILE A 285 8.41 -2.71 1.96
C ILE A 285 8.52 -1.75 0.77
N ILE A 286 9.25 -0.65 0.94
CA ILE A 286 9.46 0.32 -0.15
C ILE A 286 10.26 -0.31 -1.29
N ASN A 287 11.31 -1.08 -0.97
CA ASN A 287 12.09 -1.80 -1.96
C ASN A 287 11.21 -2.77 -2.76
N PHE A 288 10.34 -3.52 -2.08
CA PHE A 288 9.37 -4.40 -2.72
C PHE A 288 8.40 -3.63 -3.63
N PHE A 289 7.78 -2.54 -3.16
CA PHE A 289 6.86 -1.74 -3.97
C PHE A 289 7.53 -1.14 -5.20
N ASN A 290 8.80 -0.77 -5.10
CA ASN A 290 9.56 -0.21 -6.22
C ASN A 290 9.79 -1.22 -7.37
N LEU A 291 9.76 -2.53 -7.12
CA LEU A 291 9.80 -3.56 -8.17
C LEU A 291 8.61 -3.45 -9.12
N PHE A 292 7.48 -2.98 -8.62
CA PHE A 292 6.22 -2.90 -9.36
C PHE A 292 5.84 -1.48 -9.77
N LYS A 293 6.76 -0.52 -9.59
CA LYS A 293 6.51 0.88 -9.95
C LYS A 293 6.40 1.03 -11.48
N VAL A 294 5.33 1.67 -11.93
CA VAL A 294 5.10 2.02 -13.34
C VAL A 294 5.39 3.50 -13.54
N LEU A 295 6.09 3.82 -14.60
CA LEU A 295 6.28 5.20 -15.03
C LEU A 295 5.27 5.49 -16.14
N ALA A 296 4.32 6.36 -15.87
CA ALA A 296 3.42 6.85 -16.89
C ALA A 296 4.20 7.73 -17.88
N THR A 297 4.04 7.45 -19.14
CA THR A 297 4.51 8.31 -20.24
C THR A 297 3.35 9.17 -20.72
N ILE A 298 3.64 10.37 -21.21
CA ILE A 298 2.59 11.24 -21.77
C ILE A 298 1.93 10.52 -22.93
N GLY A 299 0.59 10.31 -22.85
CA GLY A 299 -0.19 9.63 -23.85
C GLY A 299 -0.36 8.12 -23.63
N ASP A 300 0.22 7.53 -22.59
CA ASP A 300 -0.02 6.16 -22.15
C ASP A 300 -1.27 6.14 -21.27
N THR A 301 -2.40 5.84 -21.86
CA THR A 301 -3.72 5.92 -21.19
C THR A 301 -4.26 4.58 -20.73
N ASP A 302 -3.72 3.48 -21.26
CA ASP A 302 -3.98 2.12 -20.77
C ASP A 302 -2.89 1.62 -19.80
N PHE A 303 -1.86 2.45 -19.61
CA PHE A 303 -0.84 2.35 -18.56
C PHE A 303 0.05 1.11 -18.61
N ASN A 304 0.27 0.65 -19.84
CA ASN A 304 1.19 -0.45 -20.10
C ASN A 304 2.66 -0.01 -20.26
N GLY A 305 2.97 1.29 -20.07
CA GLY A 305 4.28 1.89 -20.23
C GLY A 305 4.64 2.25 -21.68
N GLN A 306 3.70 2.17 -22.60
CA GLN A 306 3.89 2.46 -24.03
C GLN A 306 2.78 3.38 -24.55
N SER A 307 3.13 4.52 -25.09
CA SER A 307 2.14 5.37 -25.79
C SER A 307 1.90 4.85 -27.20
N ASN A 308 0.73 4.29 -27.47
CA ASN A 308 0.39 3.67 -28.72
C ASN A 308 -1.11 3.82 -29.09
N ILE A 309 -1.60 3.11 -30.10
CA ILE A 309 -2.98 3.24 -30.57
C ILE A 309 -4.02 2.69 -29.57
N ALA A 310 -3.62 1.78 -28.66
CA ALA A 310 -4.51 1.26 -27.63
C ALA A 310 -4.91 2.36 -26.63
N ASP A 311 -4.02 3.29 -26.35
CA ASP A 311 -4.28 4.46 -25.49
C ASP A 311 -5.36 5.36 -26.07
N LEU A 312 -5.36 5.56 -27.38
CA LEU A 312 -6.39 6.33 -28.06
C LEU A 312 -7.75 5.65 -28.01
N LEU A 313 -7.77 4.30 -28.07
CA LEU A 313 -8.99 3.52 -27.94
C LEU A 313 -9.53 3.56 -26.52
N TYR A 314 -8.67 3.48 -25.51
CA TYR A 314 -9.06 3.62 -24.11
C TYR A 314 -9.70 4.98 -23.82
N ILE A 315 -9.12 6.09 -24.32
CA ILE A 315 -9.74 7.42 -24.21
C ILE A 315 -11.11 7.43 -24.88
N SER A 316 -11.27 6.80 -26.06
CA SER A 316 -12.54 6.79 -26.78
C SER A 316 -13.64 6.05 -26.02
N ASP A 317 -13.32 4.95 -25.37
CA ASP A 317 -14.26 4.16 -24.58
C ASP A 317 -14.69 4.91 -23.30
N GLN A 318 -13.77 5.57 -22.60
CA GLN A 318 -14.08 6.42 -21.43
C GLN A 318 -14.94 7.64 -21.79
N VAL A 319 -14.74 8.23 -22.97
CA VAL A 319 -15.53 9.37 -23.47
C VAL A 319 -16.94 8.93 -23.90
N ILE A 320 -17.10 7.69 -24.40
CA ILE A 320 -18.41 7.14 -24.81
C ILE A 320 -19.27 6.82 -23.58
N ASP A 321 -18.67 6.34 -22.49
CA ASP A 321 -19.42 5.98 -21.27
C ASP A 321 -19.87 7.21 -20.45
N GLN A 322 -19.24 8.38 -20.63
CA GLN A 322 -19.66 9.65 -20.06
C GLN A 322 -20.68 10.42 -20.90
N SER A 323 -21.65 9.74 -21.51
CA SER A 323 -22.62 10.31 -22.46
C SER A 323 -23.65 11.29 -21.89
N THR A 324 -23.19 12.34 -21.19
CA THR A 324 -23.99 13.54 -20.90
C THR A 324 -23.31 14.86 -21.29
N TYR A 325 -22.12 14.84 -21.88
CA TYR A 325 -21.49 16.03 -22.46
C TYR A 325 -21.11 15.76 -23.91
N SER A 326 -21.85 16.42 -24.84
CA SER A 326 -21.50 16.42 -26.25
C SER A 326 -20.20 17.19 -26.48
N VAL A 327 -19.09 16.50 -26.63
CA VAL A 327 -17.87 17.08 -27.17
C VAL A 327 -17.83 16.71 -28.65
N THR A 328 -18.05 17.67 -29.53
CA THR A 328 -17.87 17.50 -30.96
C THR A 328 -16.36 17.50 -31.24
N VAL A 329 -15.77 16.33 -31.42
CA VAL A 329 -14.40 16.22 -31.90
C VAL A 329 -14.40 16.33 -33.42
N SER A 330 -13.91 17.47 -33.91
CA SER A 330 -13.74 17.68 -35.36
C SER A 330 -12.48 16.96 -35.83
N TYR A 331 -12.65 15.84 -36.53
CA TYR A 331 -11.55 15.15 -37.20
C TYR A 331 -11.15 15.89 -38.45
N THR A 332 -10.19 16.80 -38.37
CA THR A 332 -9.50 17.31 -39.56
C THR A 332 -8.09 16.72 -39.59
N HIS A 333 -7.89 15.88 -40.60
CA HIS A 333 -6.61 15.33 -41.08
C HIS A 333 -5.95 14.17 -40.26
N LEU A 334 -6.46 12.97 -40.44
CA LEU A 334 -5.66 11.75 -40.45
C LEU A 334 -5.85 11.07 -41.84
N THR A 335 -5.03 11.44 -42.82
CA THR A 335 -4.88 10.66 -44.03
C THR A 335 -3.88 9.53 -43.77
N LEU A 336 -4.36 8.32 -43.61
CA LEU A 336 -3.51 7.12 -43.67
C LEU A 336 -2.89 6.99 -45.08
N PRO A 337 -1.58 6.76 -45.20
CA PRO A 337 -0.99 6.47 -46.51
C PRO A 337 -1.46 5.10 -46.98
N THR A 338 -2.29 5.07 -48.06
CA THR A 338 -2.64 3.85 -48.76
C THR A 338 -1.42 3.31 -49.46
N LYS A 339 -0.79 2.25 -48.95
CA LYS A 339 0.13 1.42 -49.73
C LYS A 339 -0.68 0.63 -50.76
N ARG A 340 -0.55 0.97 -52.05
CA ARG A 340 -0.94 0.10 -53.14
C ARG A 340 -0.04 -1.13 -53.13
N ILE A 341 -0.65 -2.30 -53.00
CA ILE A 341 -0.01 -3.58 -53.33
C ILE A 341 -0.22 -3.79 -54.80
N VAL A 342 0.86 -3.90 -55.54
CA VAL A 342 0.91 -4.44 -56.90
C VAL A 342 1.37 -5.87 -56.81
#